data_e8d88a7e8827426d3d14e1bd1256557f
#
_entry.id   e8d88a7e8827426d3d14e1bd1256557f
#
_cell.length_a   1.000
_cell.length_b   1.000
_cell.length_c   1.000
_cell.angle_alpha   90.00
_cell.angle_beta   90.00
_cell.angle_gamma   90.00
#
_symmetry.space_group_name_H-M   'P 1'
#
loop_
_entity.id
_entity.type
_entity.pdbx_description
1 polymer ?
#
loop_
_entity_poly.entity_id
_entity_poly.type
_entity_poly.pdbx_seq_one_letter_code
_entity_poly.pdbx_strand_id
1 'polypeptide(L)'
;FYTDKVVLKDLHYLCNRLNNRKMHKKIYLSVILGILFFVSCKDKKQYYEESGTVFHTLYTIKYEAPHILTDKIDAELQKFNLSLNPFNPNSIIAKVNNNEAVEVDEWFTEVFNKSMEVSRNSDGVFDITCAPLVNLWGFGFNKKDSVTPAMIDSLKTFVGYRKVHLEGKKVVKDDPRLLLNCSAIAKGYSCDVIARLLEKEGVENYMILIGGEVVVKGVNQNGVCWRTGINLPEDDPDGIKNNYDEIVQLCKKGAIATSGNYRNFYIKDGKKYAHTIDPRTGYPAEQSVL
;
A
#
# COMPACT_ATOMS: atom_id res chain seq x y z
N PHE A 1 -28.07 -7.61 89.33
CA PHE A 1 -26.78 -8.14 88.79
C PHE A 1 -26.89 -8.99 87.53
N TYR A 2 -28.04 -9.07 86.87
CA TYR A 2 -28.22 -9.88 85.63
C TYR A 2 -28.55 -9.06 84.38
N THR A 3 -28.87 -7.78 84.53
CA THR A 3 -29.32 -6.91 83.44
C THR A 3 -28.15 -6.22 82.68
N ASP A 4 -27.02 -5.99 83.34
CA ASP A 4 -25.94 -5.21 82.75
C ASP A 4 -25.07 -6.00 81.76
N LYS A 5 -25.02 -7.34 81.88
CA LYS A 5 -24.21 -8.21 80.99
C LYS A 5 -24.87 -8.42 79.60
N VAL A 6 -26.18 -8.30 79.47
CA VAL A 6 -26.91 -8.47 78.20
C VAL A 6 -26.75 -7.20 77.33
N VAL A 7 -26.90 -6.04 77.98
CA VAL A 7 -26.82 -4.74 77.32
C VAL A 7 -25.38 -4.52 76.75
N LEU A 8 -24.31 -4.90 77.45
CA LEU A 8 -22.92 -4.81 77.01
C LEU A 8 -22.61 -5.75 75.82
N LYS A 9 -23.17 -6.95 75.74
CA LYS A 9 -23.04 -7.85 74.63
C LYS A 9 -23.71 -7.30 73.33
N ASP A 10 -24.88 -6.73 73.47
CA ASP A 10 -25.57 -6.15 72.29
C ASP A 10 -24.89 -4.87 71.78
N LEU A 11 -24.38 -4.03 72.68
CA LEU A 11 -23.58 -2.86 72.27
C LEU A 11 -22.26 -3.28 71.57
N HIS A 12 -21.58 -4.30 72.06
CA HIS A 12 -20.36 -4.81 71.43
C HIS A 12 -20.67 -5.43 70.05
N TYR A 13 -21.79 -6.15 69.90
CA TYR A 13 -22.22 -6.71 68.62
C TYR A 13 -22.63 -5.61 67.63
N LEU A 14 -23.34 -4.57 68.05
CA LEU A 14 -23.71 -3.40 67.25
C LEU A 14 -22.49 -2.57 66.83
N CYS A 15 -21.52 -2.38 67.74
CA CYS A 15 -20.26 -1.69 67.48
C CYS A 15 -19.39 -2.43 66.43
N ASN A 16 -19.30 -3.76 66.54
CA ASN A 16 -18.62 -4.60 65.54
C ASN A 16 -19.34 -4.63 64.21
N ARG A 17 -20.68 -4.59 64.18
CA ARG A 17 -21.48 -4.53 62.96
C ARG A 17 -21.36 -3.18 62.25
N LEU A 18 -21.26 -2.09 63.01
CA LEU A 18 -21.02 -0.75 62.50
C LEU A 18 -19.59 -0.55 61.96
N ASN A 19 -18.60 -1.12 62.65
CA ASN A 19 -17.20 -1.12 62.20
C ASN A 19 -17.03 -1.95 60.91
N ASN A 20 -17.66 -3.12 60.83
CA ASN A 20 -17.64 -3.91 59.59
C ASN A 20 -18.32 -3.17 58.45
N ARG A 21 -19.46 -2.48 58.65
CA ARG A 21 -20.08 -1.65 57.59
C ARG A 21 -19.23 -0.48 57.18
N LYS A 22 -18.49 0.16 58.11
CA LYS A 22 -17.53 1.22 57.77
C LYS A 22 -16.31 0.69 57.03
N MET A 23 -15.84 -0.49 57.40
CA MET A 23 -14.72 -1.17 56.72
C MET A 23 -15.12 -1.59 55.31
N HIS A 24 -16.29 -2.20 55.11
CA HIS A 24 -16.79 -2.52 53.77
C HIS A 24 -16.99 -1.27 52.90
N LYS A 25 -17.51 -0.17 53.42
CA LYS A 25 -17.63 1.10 52.70
C LYS A 25 -16.25 1.64 52.29
N LYS A 26 -15.22 1.55 53.14
CA LYS A 26 -13.85 1.96 52.80
C LYS A 26 -13.22 1.08 51.71
N ILE A 27 -13.45 -0.27 51.79
CA ILE A 27 -12.99 -1.21 50.79
C ILE A 27 -13.71 -0.96 49.44
N TYR A 28 -15.02 -0.77 49.42
CA TYR A 28 -15.76 -0.40 48.20
C TYR A 28 -15.30 0.93 47.62
N LEU A 29 -15.02 1.94 48.45
CA LEU A 29 -14.51 3.23 47.98
C LEU A 29 -13.11 3.11 47.41
N SER A 30 -12.23 2.30 48.04
CA SER A 30 -10.86 2.03 47.52
C SER A 30 -10.88 1.21 46.24
N VAL A 31 -11.83 0.25 46.08
CA VAL A 31 -12.00 -0.52 44.85
C VAL A 31 -12.56 0.37 43.74
N ILE A 32 -13.52 1.23 44.03
CA ILE A 32 -14.06 2.19 43.05
C ILE A 32 -13.00 3.23 42.68
N LEU A 33 -12.21 3.74 43.61
CA LEU A 33 -11.07 4.62 43.32
C LEU A 33 -10.01 3.89 42.51
N GLY A 34 -9.72 2.63 42.80
CA GLY A 34 -8.80 1.78 42.01
C GLY A 34 -9.30 1.56 40.58
N ILE A 35 -10.60 1.32 40.39
CA ILE A 35 -11.22 1.18 39.07
C ILE A 35 -11.18 2.49 38.27
N LEU A 36 -11.34 3.63 38.94
CA LEU A 36 -11.23 4.96 38.30
C LEU A 36 -9.78 5.29 37.86
N PHE A 37 -8.76 4.73 38.51
CA PHE A 37 -7.38 4.86 38.06
C PHE A 37 -7.04 3.98 36.86
N PHE A 38 -7.83 2.95 36.55
CA PHE A 38 -7.72 2.13 35.35
C PHE A 38 -8.55 2.65 34.17
N VAL A 39 -9.29 3.78 34.32
CA VAL A 39 -9.77 4.51 33.16
C VAL A 39 -8.56 5.17 32.53
N SER A 40 -7.85 4.36 31.76
CA SER A 40 -6.71 4.72 30.92
C SER A 40 -7.00 6.05 30.22
N CYS A 41 -6.13 7.02 30.41
CA CYS A 41 -6.00 8.12 29.44
C CYS A 41 -5.79 7.45 28.06
N LYS A 42 -6.85 7.31 27.28
CA LYS A 42 -6.67 7.06 25.85
C LYS A 42 -5.94 8.29 25.33
N ASP A 43 -4.72 8.10 24.88
CA ASP A 43 -3.97 9.15 24.23
C ASP A 43 -4.87 9.79 23.17
N LYS A 44 -4.96 11.11 23.19
CA LYS A 44 -5.82 11.86 22.28
C LYS A 44 -5.28 11.66 20.87
N LYS A 45 -6.01 10.92 20.05
CA LYS A 45 -5.67 10.75 18.63
C LYS A 45 -5.83 12.08 17.90
N GLN A 46 -4.94 12.32 16.95
CA GLN A 46 -5.00 13.46 16.04
C GLN A 46 -4.61 13.03 14.63
N TYR A 47 -4.98 13.82 13.63
CA TYR A 47 -4.59 13.56 12.25
C TYR A 47 -3.19 14.10 11.98
N TYR A 48 -2.39 13.25 11.33
CA TYR A 48 -1.10 13.59 10.76
C TYR A 48 -1.15 13.49 9.25
N GLU A 49 -0.32 14.26 8.57
CA GLU A 49 -0.14 14.20 7.12
C GLU A 49 1.35 14.16 6.83
N GLU A 50 1.76 13.21 6.02
CA GLU A 50 3.12 13.02 5.55
C GLU A 50 3.13 12.98 4.04
N SER A 51 4.09 13.67 3.42
CA SER A 51 4.23 13.75 1.97
C SER A 51 5.70 13.73 1.60
N GLY A 52 6.00 13.15 0.46
CA GLY A 52 7.36 13.06 -0.03
C GLY A 52 7.43 12.40 -1.40
N THR A 53 8.62 11.93 -1.75
CA THR A 53 8.90 11.23 -3.01
C THR A 53 9.39 9.82 -2.73
N VAL A 54 8.79 8.84 -3.40
CA VAL A 54 9.20 7.43 -3.34
C VAL A 54 8.98 6.79 -4.71
N PHE A 55 9.80 5.85 -5.14
CA PHE A 55 9.69 5.14 -6.42
C PHE A 55 9.56 6.08 -7.64
N HIS A 56 10.27 7.21 -7.62
CA HIS A 56 10.17 8.30 -8.62
C HIS A 56 8.76 8.91 -8.76
N THR A 57 7.93 8.84 -7.71
CA THR A 57 6.61 9.45 -7.67
C THR A 57 6.33 10.11 -6.33
N LEU A 58 5.29 10.93 -6.26
CA LEU A 58 4.85 11.58 -5.02
C LEU A 58 4.00 10.62 -4.18
N TYR A 59 4.09 10.78 -2.86
CA TYR A 59 3.15 10.16 -1.93
C TYR A 59 2.56 11.18 -0.96
N THR A 60 1.37 10.89 -0.48
CA THR A 60 0.71 11.57 0.64
C THR A 60 0.00 10.53 1.50
N ILE A 61 0.28 10.54 2.80
CA ILE A 61 -0.31 9.61 3.77
C ILE A 61 -0.92 10.45 4.88
N LYS A 62 -2.25 10.31 5.07
CA LYS A 62 -3.01 10.95 6.15
C LYS A 62 -3.54 9.88 7.07
N TYR A 63 -3.35 10.05 8.39
CA TYR A 63 -3.79 9.04 9.36
C TYR A 63 -4.09 9.66 10.73
N GLU A 64 -4.98 9.02 11.47
CA GLU A 64 -5.32 9.40 12.84
C GLU A 64 -4.63 8.49 13.84
N ALA A 65 -3.69 9.04 14.63
CA ALA A 65 -2.91 8.27 15.60
C ALA A 65 -2.69 9.06 16.90
N PRO A 66 -2.30 8.41 18.01
CA PRO A 66 -1.90 9.10 19.23
C PRO A 66 -0.54 9.79 19.10
N HIS A 67 0.33 9.34 18.18
CA HIS A 67 1.66 9.89 17.92
C HIS A 67 2.02 9.73 16.44
N ILE A 68 3.03 10.48 16.02
CA ILE A 68 3.53 10.45 14.65
C ILE A 68 4.22 9.11 14.32
N LEU A 69 4.06 8.63 13.09
CA LEU A 69 4.57 7.34 12.61
C LEU A 69 5.59 7.48 11.47
N THR A 70 6.13 8.69 11.23
CA THR A 70 7.04 9.01 10.13
C THR A 70 8.16 8.00 9.99
N ASP A 71 8.93 7.75 11.05
CA ASP A 71 10.09 6.85 11.00
C ASP A 71 9.70 5.41 10.59
N LYS A 72 8.51 4.95 11.01
CA LYS A 72 8.01 3.61 10.66
C LYS A 72 7.55 3.55 9.20
N ILE A 73 6.86 4.59 8.75
CA ILE A 73 6.40 4.72 7.35
C ILE A 73 7.60 4.78 6.42
N ASP A 74 8.57 5.64 6.72
CA ASP A 74 9.79 5.78 5.90
C ASP A 74 10.59 4.48 5.86
N ALA A 75 10.76 3.81 7.00
CA ALA A 75 11.46 2.52 7.05
C ALA A 75 10.77 1.46 6.18
N GLU A 76 9.44 1.41 6.19
CA GLU A 76 8.65 0.45 5.40
C GLU A 76 8.71 0.78 3.90
N LEU A 77 8.60 2.06 3.52
CA LEU A 77 8.78 2.52 2.14
C LEU A 77 10.17 2.22 1.62
N GLN A 78 11.22 2.38 2.44
CA GLN A 78 12.60 2.04 2.05
C GLN A 78 12.80 0.54 1.86
N LYS A 79 12.24 -0.30 2.70
CA LYS A 79 12.26 -1.77 2.49
C LYS A 79 11.59 -2.13 1.17
N PHE A 80 10.41 -1.55 0.91
CA PHE A 80 9.69 -1.78 -0.35
C PHE A 80 10.52 -1.34 -1.56
N ASN A 81 11.21 -0.19 -1.46
CA ASN A 81 12.13 0.32 -2.47
C ASN A 81 13.29 -0.66 -2.77
N LEU A 82 13.74 -1.40 -1.76
CA LEU A 82 14.77 -2.44 -1.92
C LEU A 82 14.21 -3.76 -2.46
N SER A 83 12.89 -3.97 -2.41
CA SER A 83 12.25 -5.17 -2.96
C SER A 83 11.91 -5.00 -4.45
N LEU A 84 11.05 -4.06 -4.78
CA LEU A 84 10.31 -4.04 -6.05
C LEU A 84 10.58 -2.82 -6.95
N ASN A 85 11.46 -1.89 -6.58
CA ASN A 85 11.78 -0.77 -7.44
C ASN A 85 12.85 -1.16 -8.49
N PRO A 86 12.49 -1.31 -9.78
CA PRO A 86 13.45 -1.72 -10.81
C PRO A 86 14.51 -0.64 -11.13
N PHE A 87 14.27 0.61 -10.73
CA PHE A 87 15.21 1.73 -10.90
C PHE A 87 16.26 1.82 -9.79
N ASN A 88 16.08 1.07 -8.69
CA ASN A 88 17.06 0.96 -7.62
C ASN A 88 17.98 -0.24 -7.92
N PRO A 89 19.26 -0.03 -8.25
CA PRO A 89 20.17 -1.14 -8.61
C PRO A 89 20.41 -2.14 -7.47
N ASN A 90 20.16 -1.74 -6.24
CA ASN A 90 20.29 -2.60 -5.06
C ASN A 90 19.02 -3.41 -4.75
N SER A 91 17.93 -3.19 -5.48
CA SER A 91 16.67 -3.89 -5.25
C SER A 91 16.73 -5.36 -5.67
N ILE A 92 15.86 -6.17 -5.06
CA ILE A 92 15.71 -7.59 -5.41
C ILE A 92 15.35 -7.73 -6.89
N ILE A 93 14.37 -6.95 -7.38
CA ILE A 93 13.95 -7.04 -8.79
C ILE A 93 15.07 -6.65 -9.75
N ALA A 94 15.92 -5.66 -9.43
CA ALA A 94 17.06 -5.30 -10.24
C ALA A 94 18.10 -6.43 -10.28
N LYS A 95 18.42 -7.05 -9.16
CA LYS A 95 19.31 -8.22 -9.07
C LYS A 95 18.77 -9.41 -9.86
N VAL A 96 17.48 -9.72 -9.75
CA VAL A 96 16.83 -10.75 -10.57
C VAL A 96 16.97 -10.44 -12.05
N ASN A 97 16.77 -9.19 -12.46
CA ASN A 97 16.92 -8.75 -13.85
C ASN A 97 18.36 -8.85 -14.34
N ASN A 98 19.33 -8.63 -13.48
CA ASN A 98 20.76 -8.79 -13.79
C ASN A 98 21.26 -10.24 -13.70
N ASN A 99 20.39 -11.20 -13.44
CA ASN A 99 20.72 -12.62 -13.23
C ASN A 99 21.68 -12.86 -12.05
N GLU A 100 21.64 -11.99 -11.06
CA GLU A 100 22.39 -12.17 -9.81
C GLU A 100 21.70 -13.20 -8.91
N ALA A 101 22.48 -13.95 -8.15
CA ALA A 101 21.94 -14.88 -7.17
C ALA A 101 21.33 -14.10 -6.00
N VAL A 102 20.01 -14.10 -5.89
CA VAL A 102 19.26 -13.42 -4.83
C VAL A 102 18.04 -14.23 -4.43
N GLU A 103 17.73 -14.22 -3.14
CA GLU A 103 16.44 -14.71 -2.63
C GLU A 103 15.43 -13.58 -2.64
N VAL A 104 14.21 -13.88 -3.11
CA VAL A 104 13.10 -12.93 -3.09
C VAL A 104 12.45 -12.90 -1.70
N ASP A 105 11.97 -11.73 -1.31
CA ASP A 105 11.22 -11.52 -0.07
C ASP A 105 9.71 -11.82 -0.24
N GLU A 106 8.96 -11.64 0.85
CA GLU A 106 7.52 -11.91 0.87
C GLU A 106 6.76 -10.95 -0.07
N TRP A 107 7.15 -9.69 -0.15
CA TRP A 107 6.49 -8.70 -1.01
C TRP A 107 6.71 -9.01 -2.49
N PHE A 108 7.93 -9.34 -2.85
CA PHE A 108 8.22 -9.80 -4.21
C PHE A 108 7.40 -11.04 -4.55
N THR A 109 7.37 -12.01 -3.64
CA THR A 109 6.62 -13.27 -3.82
C THR A 109 5.12 -13.01 -3.99
N GLU A 110 4.52 -12.13 -3.18
CA GLU A 110 3.09 -11.79 -3.26
C GLU A 110 2.77 -11.10 -4.59
N VAL A 111 3.57 -10.09 -4.98
CA VAL A 111 3.41 -9.38 -6.26
C VAL A 111 3.63 -10.31 -7.45
N PHE A 112 4.65 -11.16 -7.42
CA PHE A 112 4.92 -12.13 -8.49
C PHE A 112 3.74 -13.09 -8.66
N ASN A 113 3.27 -13.70 -7.58
CA ASN A 113 2.16 -14.68 -7.64
C ASN A 113 0.86 -14.02 -8.13
N LYS A 114 0.54 -12.80 -7.65
CA LYS A 114 -0.62 -12.05 -8.14
C LYS A 114 -0.46 -11.68 -9.62
N SER A 115 0.72 -11.31 -10.05
CA SER A 115 1.01 -11.03 -11.46
C SER A 115 0.80 -12.26 -12.33
N MET A 116 1.27 -13.44 -11.91
CA MET A 116 1.04 -14.70 -12.63
C MET A 116 -0.44 -15.08 -12.68
N GLU A 117 -1.20 -14.84 -11.62
CA GLU A 117 -2.64 -15.03 -11.59
C GLU A 117 -3.34 -14.15 -12.62
N VAL A 118 -3.04 -12.85 -12.63
CA VAL A 118 -3.64 -11.89 -13.58
C VAL A 118 -3.21 -12.21 -15.01
N SER A 119 -1.95 -12.58 -15.24
CA SER A 119 -1.46 -12.98 -16.57
C SER A 119 -2.22 -14.17 -17.12
N ARG A 120 -2.47 -15.19 -16.29
CA ARG A 120 -3.29 -16.36 -16.70
C ARG A 120 -4.74 -15.97 -16.99
N ASN A 121 -5.35 -15.16 -16.12
CA ASN A 121 -6.76 -14.78 -16.24
C ASN A 121 -7.03 -13.83 -17.41
N SER A 122 -6.02 -13.09 -17.85
CA SER A 122 -6.08 -12.16 -18.98
C SER A 122 -5.51 -12.75 -20.29
N ASP A 123 -5.15 -14.03 -20.30
CA ASP A 123 -4.48 -14.70 -21.44
C ASP A 123 -3.27 -13.90 -21.95
N GLY A 124 -2.45 -13.38 -21.02
CA GLY A 124 -1.21 -12.67 -21.30
C GLY A 124 -1.37 -11.22 -21.76
N VAL A 125 -2.56 -10.63 -21.66
CA VAL A 125 -2.73 -9.16 -21.87
C VAL A 125 -1.96 -8.39 -20.81
N PHE A 126 -1.96 -8.86 -19.57
CA PHE A 126 -1.06 -8.40 -18.53
C PHE A 126 0.13 -9.37 -18.41
N ASP A 127 1.35 -8.85 -18.48
CA ASP A 127 2.56 -9.66 -18.39
C ASP A 127 3.72 -8.85 -17.80
N ILE A 128 4.20 -9.24 -16.63
CA ILE A 128 5.34 -8.57 -15.97
C ILE A 128 6.68 -8.83 -16.67
N THR A 129 6.74 -9.73 -17.63
CA THR A 129 7.96 -9.99 -18.42
C THR A 129 8.12 -9.05 -19.63
N CYS A 130 7.18 -8.12 -19.85
CA CYS A 130 7.15 -7.22 -20.99
C CYS A 130 8.24 -6.11 -20.97
N ALA A 131 9.07 -6.02 -19.92
CA ALA A 131 10.09 -4.99 -19.79
C ALA A 131 11.00 -4.82 -21.03
N PRO A 132 11.48 -5.87 -21.71
CA PRO A 132 12.27 -5.72 -22.94
C PRO A 132 11.51 -4.99 -24.06
N LEU A 133 10.20 -5.22 -24.20
CA LEU A 133 9.35 -4.54 -25.16
C LEU A 133 9.13 -3.07 -24.77
N VAL A 134 8.87 -2.80 -23.49
CA VAL A 134 8.74 -1.44 -22.95
C VAL A 134 10.02 -0.63 -23.18
N ASN A 135 11.19 -1.24 -22.96
CA ASN A 135 12.50 -0.63 -23.24
C ASN A 135 12.71 -0.36 -24.73
N LEU A 136 12.30 -1.28 -25.61
CA LEU A 136 12.40 -1.12 -27.06
C LEU A 136 11.65 0.13 -27.55
N TRP A 137 10.45 0.38 -26.99
CA TRP A 137 9.62 1.54 -27.33
C TRP A 137 10.07 2.84 -26.64
N GLY A 138 11.13 2.81 -25.80
CA GLY A 138 11.70 3.99 -25.15
C GLY A 138 10.98 4.44 -23.87
N PHE A 139 10.08 3.61 -23.33
CA PHE A 139 9.38 3.89 -22.07
C PHE A 139 10.06 3.28 -20.82
N GLY A 140 11.20 2.59 -21.03
CA GLY A 140 12.02 2.03 -19.96
C GLY A 140 13.34 2.81 -19.80
N PHE A 141 14.44 2.07 -19.66
CA PHE A 141 15.76 2.64 -19.38
C PHE A 141 16.47 3.27 -20.58
N ASN A 142 16.10 2.91 -21.82
CA ASN A 142 16.78 3.34 -23.03
C ASN A 142 15.82 4.01 -24.00
N LYS A 143 16.21 5.17 -24.55
CA LYS A 143 15.53 5.76 -25.72
C LYS A 143 16.04 5.10 -26.99
N LYS A 144 15.14 4.72 -27.92
CA LYS A 144 15.52 4.23 -29.26
C LYS A 144 14.90 5.08 -30.36
N ASP A 145 15.68 5.27 -31.41
CA ASP A 145 15.25 6.12 -32.51
C ASP A 145 14.39 5.38 -33.55
N SER A 146 14.46 4.05 -33.61
CA SER A 146 13.69 3.23 -34.54
C SER A 146 13.32 1.88 -33.94
N VAL A 147 12.07 1.46 -34.14
CA VAL A 147 11.56 0.13 -33.78
C VAL A 147 11.19 -0.57 -35.09
N THR A 148 11.69 -1.80 -35.29
CA THR A 148 11.35 -2.63 -36.46
C THR A 148 10.59 -3.88 -36.05
N PRO A 149 9.76 -4.46 -36.95
CA PRO A 149 9.08 -5.73 -36.68
C PRO A 149 10.06 -6.85 -36.27
N ALA A 150 11.22 -6.94 -36.93
CA ALA A 150 12.22 -7.95 -36.60
C ALA A 150 12.77 -7.83 -35.17
N MET A 151 12.90 -6.59 -34.63
CA MET A 151 13.30 -6.39 -33.24
C MET A 151 12.22 -6.87 -32.28
N ILE A 152 10.96 -6.59 -32.56
CA ILE A 152 9.81 -7.05 -31.77
C ILE A 152 9.75 -8.58 -31.78
N ASP A 153 9.83 -9.20 -32.97
CA ASP A 153 9.79 -10.66 -33.10
C ASP A 153 10.93 -11.33 -32.32
N SER A 154 12.15 -10.74 -32.39
CA SER A 154 13.28 -11.22 -31.59
C SER A 154 13.01 -11.19 -30.08
N LEU A 155 12.43 -10.09 -29.56
CA LEU A 155 12.11 -9.97 -28.12
C LEU A 155 10.99 -10.96 -27.71
N LYS A 156 9.98 -11.17 -28.53
CA LYS A 156 8.89 -12.11 -28.28
C LYS A 156 9.35 -13.56 -28.16
N THR A 157 10.55 -13.91 -28.66
CA THR A 157 11.09 -15.26 -28.47
C THR A 157 11.33 -15.61 -27.01
N PHE A 158 11.63 -14.64 -26.16
CA PHE A 158 11.91 -14.86 -24.72
C PHE A 158 11.00 -14.08 -23.75
N VAL A 159 10.21 -13.11 -24.21
CA VAL A 159 9.15 -12.49 -23.41
C VAL A 159 7.97 -13.46 -23.28
N GLY A 160 7.34 -13.49 -22.12
CA GLY A 160 6.15 -14.29 -21.84
C GLY A 160 6.10 -14.82 -20.41
N TYR A 161 5.00 -14.59 -19.70
CA TYR A 161 4.82 -14.95 -18.30
C TYR A 161 4.98 -16.45 -18.01
N ARG A 162 4.78 -17.31 -19.01
CA ARG A 162 4.99 -18.76 -18.88
C ARG A 162 6.46 -19.19 -18.86
N LYS A 163 7.38 -18.26 -19.16
CA LYS A 163 8.84 -18.48 -19.24
C LYS A 163 9.58 -18.08 -17.96
N VAL A 164 8.83 -17.84 -16.87
CA VAL A 164 9.37 -17.49 -15.58
C VAL A 164 8.52 -18.06 -14.46
N HIS A 165 9.15 -18.56 -13.40
CA HIS A 165 8.46 -19.09 -12.22
C HIS A 165 9.31 -18.92 -10.96
N LEU A 166 8.70 -19.19 -9.80
CA LEU A 166 9.40 -19.27 -8.53
C LEU A 166 9.69 -20.72 -8.16
N GLU A 167 10.95 -21.00 -7.80
CA GLU A 167 11.36 -22.22 -7.09
C GLU A 167 11.79 -21.83 -5.67
N GLY A 168 10.87 -22.06 -4.72
CA GLY A 168 11.04 -21.54 -3.35
C GLY A 168 11.17 -20.04 -3.36
N LYS A 169 12.34 -19.51 -2.95
CA LYS A 169 12.64 -18.08 -2.93
C LYS A 169 13.51 -17.63 -4.12
N LYS A 170 13.56 -18.38 -5.20
CA LYS A 170 14.37 -18.04 -6.37
C LYS A 170 13.48 -17.84 -7.59
N VAL A 171 13.79 -16.82 -8.39
CA VAL A 171 13.19 -16.64 -9.71
C VAL A 171 13.98 -17.48 -10.72
N VAL A 172 13.31 -18.36 -11.41
CA VAL A 172 13.86 -19.14 -12.52
C VAL A 172 13.30 -18.60 -13.82
N LYS A 173 14.20 -18.28 -14.76
CA LYS A 173 13.91 -17.76 -16.10
C LYS A 173 14.36 -18.76 -17.14
N ASP A 174 13.53 -19.04 -18.14
CA ASP A 174 13.89 -19.91 -19.28
C ASP A 174 14.97 -19.27 -20.16
N ASP A 175 15.04 -17.94 -20.15
CA ASP A 175 16.04 -17.17 -20.90
C ASP A 175 16.59 -16.03 -20.02
N PRO A 176 17.92 -15.90 -19.88
CA PRO A 176 18.53 -14.85 -19.03
C PRO A 176 18.26 -13.43 -19.50
N ARG A 177 17.85 -13.21 -20.76
CA ARG A 177 17.46 -11.91 -21.31
C ARG A 177 16.09 -11.43 -20.85
N LEU A 178 15.27 -12.32 -20.26
CA LEU A 178 13.97 -11.97 -19.71
C LEU A 178 14.13 -10.99 -18.55
N LEU A 179 13.39 -9.89 -18.59
CA LEU A 179 13.37 -8.87 -17.55
C LEU A 179 11.97 -8.71 -16.97
N LEU A 180 11.88 -8.58 -15.66
CA LEU A 180 10.63 -8.33 -14.94
C LEU A 180 10.40 -6.83 -14.76
N ASN A 181 9.15 -6.41 -14.90
CA ASN A 181 8.68 -5.07 -14.59
C ASN A 181 7.34 -5.15 -13.83
N CYS A 182 7.36 -4.79 -12.56
CA CYS A 182 6.18 -4.79 -11.70
C CYS A 182 5.55 -3.39 -11.57
N SER A 183 5.93 -2.39 -12.38
CA SER A 183 5.48 -0.99 -12.23
C SER A 183 3.96 -0.83 -12.32
N ALA A 184 3.27 -1.71 -13.04
CA ALA A 184 1.81 -1.68 -13.16
C ALA A 184 1.07 -2.15 -11.88
N ILE A 185 1.73 -2.86 -10.96
CA ILE A 185 1.11 -3.42 -9.76
C ILE A 185 1.80 -2.94 -8.48
N ALA A 186 3.10 -2.64 -8.52
CA ALA A 186 3.91 -2.37 -7.34
C ALA A 186 3.45 -1.13 -6.56
N LYS A 187 3.02 -0.05 -7.23
CA LYS A 187 2.54 1.16 -6.55
C LYS A 187 1.29 0.89 -5.72
N GLY A 188 0.27 0.26 -6.32
CA GLY A 188 -0.95 -0.13 -5.60
C GLY A 188 -0.64 -1.03 -4.41
N TYR A 189 0.24 -2.02 -4.61
CA TYR A 189 0.67 -2.90 -3.54
C TYR A 189 1.46 -2.17 -2.44
N SER A 190 2.25 -1.14 -2.76
CA SER A 190 2.91 -0.32 -1.74
C SER A 190 1.92 0.42 -0.84
N CYS A 191 0.76 0.84 -1.37
CA CYS A 191 -0.32 1.38 -0.55
C CYS A 191 -0.86 0.33 0.43
N ASP A 192 -1.02 -0.94 0.00
CA ASP A 192 -1.46 -2.03 0.87
C ASP A 192 -0.44 -2.36 1.96
N VAL A 193 0.87 -2.29 1.65
CA VAL A 193 1.96 -2.49 2.63
C VAL A 193 1.88 -1.42 3.73
N ILE A 194 1.73 -0.16 3.36
CA ILE A 194 1.58 0.93 4.34
C ILE A 194 0.25 0.81 5.10
N ALA A 195 -0.83 0.40 4.46
CA ALA A 195 -2.11 0.16 5.14
C ALA A 195 -1.98 -0.94 6.23
N ARG A 196 -1.29 -2.03 5.93
CA ARG A 196 -0.99 -3.11 6.90
C ARG A 196 -0.13 -2.59 8.07
N LEU A 197 0.86 -1.73 7.80
CA LEU A 197 1.66 -1.07 8.84
C LEU A 197 0.77 -0.22 9.76
N LEU A 198 -0.04 0.68 9.18
CA LEU A 198 -0.93 1.55 9.94
C LEU A 198 -1.95 0.75 10.76
N GLU A 199 -2.54 -0.31 10.18
CA GLU A 199 -3.47 -1.19 10.90
C GLU A 199 -2.78 -1.93 12.07
N LYS A 200 -1.53 -2.35 11.92
CA LYS A 200 -0.71 -2.95 12.99
C LYS A 200 -0.43 -1.97 14.13
N GLU A 201 -0.29 -0.67 13.82
CA GLU A 201 -0.13 0.41 14.80
C GLU A 201 -1.47 0.85 15.42
N GLY A 202 -2.59 0.18 15.10
CA GLY A 202 -3.92 0.48 15.65
C GLY A 202 -4.61 1.70 15.04
N VAL A 203 -4.17 2.11 13.85
CA VAL A 203 -4.79 3.20 13.08
C VAL A 203 -6.06 2.70 12.41
N GLU A 204 -7.17 3.40 12.66
CA GLU A 204 -8.49 3.06 12.12
C GLU A 204 -8.92 3.99 10.98
N ASN A 205 -8.35 5.20 10.92
CA ASN A 205 -8.70 6.23 9.94
C ASN A 205 -7.45 6.66 9.18
N TYR A 206 -7.40 6.35 7.89
CA TYR A 206 -6.27 6.74 7.04
C TYR A 206 -6.66 6.87 5.56
N MET A 207 -5.87 7.65 4.84
CA MET A 207 -5.80 7.73 3.38
C MET A 207 -4.34 7.67 2.95
N ILE A 208 -4.01 6.73 2.09
CA ILE A 208 -2.69 6.53 1.50
C ILE A 208 -2.82 6.78 0.01
N LEU A 209 -1.97 7.66 -0.52
CA LEU A 209 -1.88 7.97 -1.94
C LEU A 209 -0.42 7.83 -2.36
N ILE A 210 -0.11 6.95 -3.30
CA ILE A 210 1.24 6.75 -3.85
C ILE A 210 1.14 6.67 -5.37
N GLY A 211 1.67 7.70 -6.05
CA GLY A 211 1.71 7.74 -7.52
C GLY A 211 0.35 7.64 -8.22
N GLY A 212 -0.71 8.13 -7.57
CA GLY A 212 -2.08 8.09 -8.07
C GLY A 212 -2.93 6.91 -7.56
N GLU A 213 -2.31 5.89 -7.01
CA GLU A 213 -3.00 4.77 -6.37
C GLU A 213 -3.45 5.17 -4.95
N VAL A 214 -4.66 4.82 -4.56
CA VAL A 214 -5.27 5.24 -3.29
C VAL A 214 -5.80 4.05 -2.52
N VAL A 215 -5.50 4.01 -1.22
CA VAL A 215 -6.13 3.10 -0.25
C VAL A 215 -6.63 3.92 0.93
N VAL A 216 -7.86 3.67 1.36
CA VAL A 216 -8.47 4.38 2.50
C VAL A 216 -9.10 3.41 3.49
N LYS A 217 -9.22 3.86 4.74
CA LYS A 217 -10.06 3.25 5.78
C LYS A 217 -10.67 4.34 6.65
N GLY A 218 -11.88 4.11 7.14
CA GLY A 218 -12.57 4.98 8.10
C GLY A 218 -12.96 6.34 7.52
N VAL A 219 -12.73 7.40 8.27
CA VAL A 219 -13.16 8.77 7.98
C VAL A 219 -11.98 9.75 8.01
N ASN A 220 -12.16 10.92 7.43
CA ASN A 220 -11.18 12.02 7.49
C ASN A 220 -11.34 12.84 8.77
N GLN A 221 -10.51 13.88 8.94
CA GLN A 221 -10.49 14.75 10.12
C GLN A 221 -11.82 15.48 10.41
N ASN A 222 -12.72 15.54 9.43
CA ASN A 222 -14.04 16.15 9.57
C ASN A 222 -15.14 15.11 9.91
N GLY A 223 -14.76 13.84 10.12
CA GLY A 223 -15.69 12.75 10.40
C GLY A 223 -16.50 12.27 9.20
N VAL A 224 -16.11 12.63 7.98
CA VAL A 224 -16.78 12.23 6.73
C VAL A 224 -15.90 11.32 5.90
N CYS A 225 -16.49 10.65 4.90
CA CYS A 225 -15.76 9.76 3.99
C CYS A 225 -14.61 10.48 3.28
N TRP A 226 -13.57 9.73 2.96
CA TRP A 226 -12.48 10.20 2.13
C TRP A 226 -12.94 10.54 0.71
N ARG A 227 -12.30 11.51 0.08
CA ARG A 227 -12.61 11.93 -1.28
C ARG A 227 -11.33 12.01 -2.08
N THR A 228 -11.36 11.48 -3.31
CA THR A 228 -10.25 11.58 -4.27
C THR A 228 -10.79 11.95 -5.64
N GLY A 229 -9.99 12.68 -6.43
CA GLY A 229 -10.33 13.06 -7.79
C GLY A 229 -9.78 12.05 -8.80
N ILE A 230 -10.57 11.76 -9.84
CA ILE A 230 -10.11 11.09 -11.05
C ILE A 230 -9.80 12.20 -12.06
N ASN A 231 -8.57 12.23 -12.56
CA ASN A 231 -8.16 13.27 -13.52
C ASN A 231 -8.86 13.08 -14.86
N LEU A 232 -9.23 14.19 -15.49
CA LEU A 232 -9.70 14.19 -16.87
C LEU A 232 -8.57 13.67 -17.77
N PRO A 233 -8.83 12.70 -18.69
CA PRO A 233 -7.80 12.06 -19.52
C PRO A 233 -7.37 12.94 -20.72
N GLU A 234 -7.07 14.19 -20.45
CA GLU A 234 -6.50 15.12 -21.44
C GLU A 234 -4.99 14.94 -21.56
N ASP A 235 -4.47 15.01 -22.78
CA ASP A 235 -3.02 14.92 -23.02
C ASP A 235 -2.26 15.97 -22.19
N ASP A 236 -1.39 15.46 -21.30
CA ASP A 236 -0.67 16.23 -20.29
C ASP A 236 0.73 15.63 -20.07
N PRO A 237 1.63 15.72 -21.08
CA PRO A 237 2.96 15.14 -20.99
C PRO A 237 3.83 15.75 -19.88
N ASP A 238 3.53 16.99 -19.49
CA ASP A 238 4.24 17.72 -18.43
C ASP A 238 3.68 17.46 -17.03
N GLY A 239 2.52 16.78 -16.91
CA GLY A 239 1.89 16.46 -15.63
C GLY A 239 1.37 17.67 -14.85
N ILE A 240 1.04 18.76 -15.54
CA ILE A 240 0.69 20.05 -14.92
C ILE A 240 -0.83 20.20 -14.71
N LYS A 241 -1.64 19.56 -15.57
CA LYS A 241 -3.09 19.67 -15.52
C LYS A 241 -3.67 18.89 -14.35
N ASN A 242 -4.47 19.55 -13.55
CA ASN A 242 -5.19 18.96 -12.41
C ASN A 242 -6.70 19.11 -12.53
N ASN A 243 -7.21 18.98 -13.75
CA ASN A 243 -8.65 18.96 -14.00
C ASN A 243 -9.20 17.60 -13.60
N TYR A 244 -10.24 17.58 -12.79
CA TYR A 244 -10.91 16.35 -12.38
C TYR A 244 -12.14 16.13 -13.26
N ASP A 245 -12.28 14.89 -13.76
CA ASP A 245 -13.48 14.40 -14.42
C ASP A 245 -14.54 14.08 -13.36
N GLU A 246 -14.12 13.38 -12.30
CA GLU A 246 -15.02 12.95 -11.24
C GLU A 246 -14.36 13.02 -9.86
N ILE A 247 -15.18 13.23 -8.82
CA ILE A 247 -14.80 13.12 -7.42
C ILE A 247 -15.45 11.87 -6.84
N VAL A 248 -14.63 10.88 -6.52
CA VAL A 248 -15.06 9.63 -5.89
C VAL A 248 -15.02 9.75 -4.38
N GLN A 249 -16.08 9.30 -3.72
CA GLN A 249 -16.17 9.25 -2.26
C GLN A 249 -16.00 7.80 -1.79
N LEU A 250 -15.01 7.57 -0.93
CA LEU A 250 -14.68 6.27 -0.37
C LEU A 250 -15.05 6.24 1.12
N CYS A 251 -16.00 5.38 1.46
CA CYS A 251 -16.45 5.16 2.83
C CYS A 251 -16.00 3.78 3.32
N LYS A 252 -15.67 3.65 4.60
CA LYS A 252 -15.15 2.43 5.24
C LYS A 252 -13.74 2.08 4.72
N LYS A 253 -13.55 0.89 4.15
CA LYS A 253 -12.30 0.45 3.52
C LYS A 253 -12.50 0.37 2.01
N GLY A 254 -11.62 0.98 1.26
CA GLY A 254 -11.68 0.99 -0.20
C GLY A 254 -10.36 1.36 -0.84
N ALA A 255 -10.24 1.10 -2.14
CA ALA A 255 -9.08 1.43 -2.94
C ALA A 255 -9.49 1.90 -4.33
N ILE A 256 -8.65 2.74 -4.94
CA ILE A 256 -8.75 3.14 -6.35
C ILE A 256 -7.36 3.03 -6.96
N ALA A 257 -7.29 2.38 -8.12
CA ALA A 257 -6.13 2.39 -9.00
C ALA A 257 -6.55 2.99 -10.34
N THR A 258 -5.69 3.87 -10.87
CA THR A 258 -5.96 4.54 -12.14
C THR A 258 -4.86 4.24 -13.15
N SER A 259 -5.24 4.05 -14.41
CA SER A 259 -4.32 3.86 -15.52
C SER A 259 -4.72 4.75 -16.68
N GLY A 260 -3.74 5.32 -17.37
CA GLY A 260 -4.03 6.20 -18.49
C GLY A 260 -2.82 6.48 -19.37
N ASN A 261 -3.08 6.73 -20.67
CA ASN A 261 -2.08 6.95 -21.70
C ASN A 261 -1.90 8.44 -22.06
N TYR A 262 -2.34 9.36 -21.18
CA TYR A 262 -2.37 10.79 -21.45
C TYR A 262 -1.15 11.57 -20.91
N ARG A 263 -0.28 10.93 -20.10
CA ARG A 263 0.92 11.57 -19.55
C ARG A 263 2.21 10.99 -20.10
N ASN A 264 2.31 9.69 -20.24
CA ASN A 264 3.53 9.02 -20.68
C ASN A 264 3.39 8.50 -22.12
N PHE A 265 3.59 9.40 -23.08
CA PHE A 265 3.52 9.13 -24.51
C PHE A 265 4.51 10.03 -25.27
N TYR A 266 4.74 9.71 -26.54
CA TYR A 266 5.39 10.59 -27.51
C TYR A 266 4.65 10.54 -28.84
N ILE A 267 4.86 11.59 -29.68
CA ILE A 267 4.30 11.66 -31.02
C ILE A 267 5.45 11.52 -32.00
N LYS A 268 5.31 10.59 -32.97
CA LYS A 268 6.25 10.39 -34.08
C LYS A 268 5.45 10.20 -35.36
N ASP A 269 5.80 10.95 -36.41
CA ASP A 269 5.13 10.93 -37.72
C ASP A 269 3.59 11.10 -37.64
N GLY A 270 3.14 11.96 -36.72
CA GLY A 270 1.70 12.23 -36.49
C GLY A 270 0.97 11.13 -35.70
N LYS A 271 1.65 10.03 -35.31
CA LYS A 271 1.07 8.94 -34.54
C LYS A 271 1.50 9.03 -33.07
N LYS A 272 0.54 8.87 -32.16
CA LYS A 272 0.76 8.81 -30.71
C LYS A 272 1.17 7.40 -30.29
N TYR A 273 2.26 7.29 -29.55
CA TYR A 273 2.76 6.05 -28.94
C TYR A 273 2.72 6.21 -27.43
N ALA A 274 1.95 5.37 -26.76
CA ALA A 274 1.81 5.38 -25.30
C ALA A 274 2.63 4.26 -24.66
N HIS A 275 2.90 4.42 -23.35
CA HIS A 275 3.74 3.48 -22.59
C HIS A 275 3.10 2.12 -22.35
N THR A 276 1.80 1.97 -22.57
CA THR A 276 1.08 0.70 -22.42
C THR A 276 1.36 -0.17 -23.63
N ILE A 277 2.16 -1.21 -23.45
CA ILE A 277 2.52 -2.16 -24.50
C ILE A 277 1.66 -3.42 -24.37
N ASP A 278 1.06 -3.89 -25.47
CA ASP A 278 0.43 -5.21 -25.52
C ASP A 278 1.51 -6.29 -25.67
N PRO A 279 1.74 -7.15 -24.66
CA PRO A 279 2.80 -8.15 -24.72
C PRO A 279 2.62 -9.18 -25.84
N ARG A 280 1.37 -9.41 -26.28
CA ARG A 280 1.01 -10.38 -27.31
C ARG A 280 1.42 -9.91 -28.70
N THR A 281 1.25 -8.63 -28.96
CA THR A 281 1.63 -8.01 -30.25
C THR A 281 3.04 -7.44 -30.21
N GLY A 282 3.48 -6.93 -29.05
CA GLY A 282 4.73 -6.21 -28.86
C GLY A 282 4.65 -4.73 -29.24
N TYR A 283 3.47 -4.21 -29.56
CA TYR A 283 3.22 -2.82 -29.94
C TYR A 283 2.51 -2.04 -28.83
N PRO A 284 2.67 -0.72 -28.78
CA PRO A 284 1.82 0.13 -27.94
C PRO A 284 0.33 -0.10 -28.24
N ALA A 285 -0.47 -0.18 -27.19
CA ALA A 285 -1.91 -0.34 -27.33
C ALA A 285 -2.53 0.88 -28.03
N GLU A 286 -3.25 0.66 -29.10
CA GLU A 286 -3.89 1.71 -29.90
C GLU A 286 -5.30 2.07 -29.39
N GLN A 287 -5.70 1.60 -28.22
CA GLN A 287 -7.03 1.83 -27.69
C GLN A 287 -7.17 3.26 -27.15
N SER A 288 -8.01 4.04 -27.79
CA SER A 288 -8.70 5.14 -27.15
C SER A 288 -9.87 4.56 -26.34
N VAL A 289 -9.64 4.33 -25.05
CA VAL A 289 -10.77 4.18 -24.14
C VAL A 289 -11.25 5.59 -23.85
N LEU A 290 -12.43 5.91 -24.36
CA LEU A 290 -13.23 7.05 -23.95
C LEU A 290 -14.00 6.67 -22.69
#